data_1bdc7421889f7a11a7b5fa58f17d4bfb
#
_entry.id   1bdc7421889f7a11a7b5fa58f17d4bfb
#
_cell.length_a   1.000
_cell.length_b   1.000
_cell.length_c   1.000
_cell.angle_alpha   90.00
_cell.angle_beta   90.00
_cell.angle_gamma   90.00
#
_symmetry.space_group_name_H-M   'P 1'
#
loop_
_entity.id
_entity.type
_entity.pdbx_description
1 polymer ?
#
loop_
_entity_poly.entity_id
_entity_poly.type
_entity_poly.pdbx_seq_one_letter_code
_entity_poly.pdbx_strand_id
1 'polypeptide(L)'
;MKWADGKIRCCWANPRNERYIRYHDEEWGIPVHDDRKLFEMLILECFQAGLSWECVLNKRDAFRVAFDNFDSEKVSAYTEDKLEALRSNPDIIRNRLKIQAAVTNAWAFLEIQKEYGSFSDYIWHWTDGKVVCETGRTSSELSDCISKDLKKRGMKFVGTTVIYAYLQAVGVLCSHEQGCFLANQEAEHYNSYS
;
A
#
# COMPACT_ATOMS: atom_id res chain seq x y z
N MET A 1 0.97 24.20 -7.65
CA MET A 1 -0.11 25.21 -7.43
C MET A 1 -0.36 25.32 -5.94
N LYS A 2 -0.44 26.52 -5.35
CA LYS A 2 -0.82 26.67 -3.93
C LYS A 2 -2.32 26.38 -3.78
N TRP A 3 -2.67 25.58 -2.79
CA TRP A 3 -4.06 25.30 -2.46
C TRP A 3 -4.66 26.38 -1.55
N ALA A 4 -5.97 26.30 -1.25
CA ALA A 4 -6.66 27.31 -0.45
C ALA A 4 -6.06 27.50 0.96
N ASP A 5 -5.45 26.46 1.53
CA ASP A 5 -4.72 26.47 2.82
C ASP A 5 -3.28 26.97 2.70
N GLY A 6 -2.84 27.39 1.51
CA GLY A 6 -1.50 27.90 1.23
C GLY A 6 -0.42 26.82 1.06
N LYS A 7 -0.72 25.54 1.22
CA LYS A 7 0.22 24.43 1.03
C LYS A 7 0.35 24.06 -0.45
N ILE A 8 1.51 23.57 -0.84
CA ILE A 8 1.76 22.92 -2.13
C ILE A 8 1.83 21.42 -1.88
N ARG A 9 1.00 20.65 -2.57
CA ARG A 9 0.97 19.18 -2.50
C ARG A 9 1.41 18.57 -3.81
N CYS A 10 1.70 17.28 -3.79
CA CYS A 10 1.98 16.52 -5.00
C CYS A 10 0.83 16.64 -6.00
N CYS A 11 1.15 16.64 -7.31
CA CYS A 11 0.19 16.94 -8.37
C CYS A 11 -0.92 15.88 -8.49
N TRP A 12 -0.67 14.67 -8.01
CA TRP A 12 -1.62 13.57 -8.02
C TRP A 12 -2.74 13.70 -6.97
N ALA A 13 -2.53 14.52 -5.90
CA ALA A 13 -3.53 14.71 -4.86
C ALA A 13 -4.73 15.55 -5.38
N ASN A 14 -5.95 15.08 -5.14
CA ASN A 14 -7.15 15.76 -5.60
C ASN A 14 -7.64 16.80 -4.57
N PRO A 15 -7.60 18.13 -4.87
CA PRO A 15 -8.02 19.17 -3.95
C PRO A 15 -9.52 19.17 -3.61
N ARG A 16 -10.33 18.40 -4.33
CA ARG A 16 -11.78 18.30 -4.12
C ARG A 16 -12.18 17.09 -3.28
N ASN A 17 -11.21 16.26 -2.87
CA ASN A 17 -11.44 15.04 -2.10
C ASN A 17 -10.68 15.11 -0.76
N GLU A 18 -11.40 15.40 0.32
CA GLU A 18 -10.82 15.53 1.66
C GLU A 18 -10.12 14.24 2.13
N ARG A 19 -10.64 13.06 1.77
CA ARG A 19 -9.99 11.77 2.07
C ARG A 19 -8.64 11.65 1.36
N TYR A 20 -8.56 12.14 0.13
CA TYR A 20 -7.32 12.12 -0.65
C TYR A 20 -6.29 13.12 -0.11
N ILE A 21 -6.75 14.31 0.33
CA ILE A 21 -5.90 15.30 1.00
C ILE A 21 -5.32 14.71 2.30
N ARG A 22 -6.18 14.12 3.14
CA ARG A 22 -5.75 13.51 4.39
C ARG A 22 -4.77 12.36 4.15
N TYR A 23 -5.05 11.49 3.16
CA TYR A 23 -4.14 10.42 2.79
C TYR A 23 -2.76 10.94 2.40
N HIS A 24 -2.70 11.99 1.55
CA HIS A 24 -1.44 12.62 1.16
C HIS A 24 -0.71 13.25 2.34
N ASP A 25 -1.42 13.96 3.21
CA ASP A 25 -0.81 14.77 4.27
C ASP A 25 -0.42 13.95 5.50
N GLU A 26 -1.11 12.82 5.78
CA GLU A 26 -1.05 12.12 7.06
C GLU A 26 -0.69 10.63 6.96
N GLU A 27 -0.65 10.06 5.74
CA GLU A 27 -0.39 8.61 5.60
C GLU A 27 0.68 8.28 4.56
N TRP A 28 0.59 8.83 3.36
CA TRP A 28 1.45 8.47 2.25
C TRP A 28 2.89 8.93 2.49
N GLY A 29 3.86 8.02 2.32
CA GLY A 29 5.27 8.28 2.57
C GLY A 29 5.70 8.15 4.04
N ILE A 30 4.77 7.94 4.98
CA ILE A 30 5.10 7.74 6.39
C ILE A 30 5.47 6.27 6.62
N PRO A 31 6.66 5.98 7.25
CA PRO A 31 7.09 4.63 7.56
C PRO A 31 6.08 3.84 8.40
N VAL A 32 5.70 2.67 7.91
CA VAL A 32 4.75 1.76 8.54
C VAL A 32 5.47 0.48 8.98
N HIS A 33 5.31 0.13 10.26
CA HIS A 33 5.85 -1.10 10.86
C HIS A 33 4.74 -2.02 11.44
N ASP A 34 3.49 -1.59 11.37
CA ASP A 34 2.35 -2.40 11.78
C ASP A 34 1.95 -3.35 10.67
N ASP A 35 2.03 -4.65 10.91
CA ASP A 35 1.77 -5.69 9.92
C ASP A 35 0.34 -5.67 9.38
N ARG A 36 -0.65 -5.30 10.20
CA ARG A 36 -2.04 -5.17 9.75
C ARG A 36 -2.19 -4.03 8.76
N LYS A 37 -1.55 -2.89 9.04
CA LYS A 37 -1.52 -1.75 8.11
C LYS A 37 -0.77 -2.08 6.83
N LEU A 38 0.36 -2.78 6.94
CA LEU A 38 1.12 -3.26 5.79
C LEU A 38 0.28 -4.20 4.91
N PHE A 39 -0.48 -5.13 5.52
CA PHE A 39 -1.39 -6.01 4.78
C PHE A 39 -2.56 -5.24 4.16
N GLU A 40 -3.20 -4.32 4.90
CA GLU A 40 -4.24 -3.43 4.37
C GLU A 40 -3.76 -2.74 3.09
N MET A 41 -2.62 -2.07 3.15
CA MET A 41 -2.08 -1.31 2.03
C MET A 41 -1.72 -2.22 0.85
N LEU A 42 -1.11 -3.37 1.11
CA LEU A 42 -0.77 -4.35 0.07
C LEU A 42 -2.02 -4.82 -0.70
N ILE A 43 -3.08 -5.18 0.01
CA ILE A 43 -4.34 -5.61 -0.63
C ILE A 43 -5.00 -4.47 -1.40
N LEU A 44 -5.05 -3.27 -0.83
CA LEU A 44 -5.64 -2.10 -1.51
C LEU A 44 -4.88 -1.73 -2.80
N GLU A 45 -3.55 -1.78 -2.81
CA GLU A 45 -2.73 -1.56 -4.00
C GLU A 45 -2.94 -2.66 -5.05
N CYS A 46 -3.11 -3.92 -4.64
CA CYS A 46 -3.51 -4.99 -5.55
C CYS A 46 -4.89 -4.70 -6.18
N PHE A 47 -5.83 -4.14 -5.42
CA PHE A 47 -7.15 -3.74 -5.95
C PHE A 47 -7.08 -2.51 -6.85
N GLN A 48 -6.10 -1.64 -6.67
CA GLN A 48 -5.88 -0.47 -7.52
C GLN A 48 -5.50 -0.83 -8.96
N ALA A 49 -4.83 -1.95 -9.20
CA ALA A 49 -4.37 -2.32 -10.54
C ALA A 49 -5.46 -2.12 -11.62
N GLY A 50 -5.22 -1.17 -12.55
CA GLY A 50 -6.17 -0.76 -13.60
C GLY A 50 -7.26 0.24 -13.17
N LEU A 51 -7.18 0.80 -11.95
CA LEU A 51 -8.09 1.81 -11.41
C LEU A 51 -7.30 3.01 -10.87
N SER A 52 -8.01 4.12 -10.56
CA SER A 52 -7.40 5.22 -9.82
C SER A 52 -7.31 4.89 -8.32
N TRP A 53 -6.25 5.39 -7.66
CA TRP A 53 -6.14 5.28 -6.20
C TRP A 53 -7.33 5.91 -5.48
N GLU A 54 -7.82 7.05 -5.97
CA GLU A 54 -9.00 7.71 -5.42
C GLU A 54 -10.22 6.81 -5.37
N CYS A 55 -10.43 5.98 -6.39
CA CYS A 55 -11.53 5.00 -6.41
C CYS A 55 -11.39 3.98 -5.28
N VAL A 56 -10.18 3.49 -5.02
CA VAL A 56 -9.90 2.54 -3.92
C VAL A 56 -10.03 3.22 -2.57
N LEU A 57 -9.44 4.40 -2.42
CA LEU A 57 -9.43 5.17 -1.18
C LEU A 57 -10.85 5.55 -0.73
N ASN A 58 -11.72 5.94 -1.67
CA ASN A 58 -13.12 6.25 -1.36
C ASN A 58 -13.93 5.05 -0.87
N LYS A 59 -13.49 3.84 -1.20
CA LYS A 59 -14.11 2.57 -0.75
C LYS A 59 -13.40 1.91 0.44
N ARG A 60 -12.32 2.52 0.95
CA ARG A 60 -11.44 1.92 1.95
C ARG A 60 -12.17 1.48 3.22
N ASP A 61 -13.09 2.30 3.74
CA ASP A 61 -13.86 1.96 4.94
C ASP A 61 -14.76 0.74 4.71
N ALA A 62 -15.38 0.64 3.54
CA ALA A 62 -16.15 -0.53 3.13
C ALA A 62 -15.27 -1.76 2.95
N PHE A 63 -14.05 -1.60 2.42
CA PHE A 63 -13.06 -2.68 2.36
C PHE A 63 -12.66 -3.17 3.75
N ARG A 64 -12.43 -2.28 4.71
CA ARG A 64 -12.12 -2.66 6.10
C ARG A 64 -13.22 -3.52 6.70
N VAL A 65 -14.47 -3.11 6.55
CA VAL A 65 -15.63 -3.92 7.05
C VAL A 65 -15.71 -5.26 6.31
N ALA A 66 -15.58 -5.26 4.99
CA ALA A 66 -15.74 -6.46 4.16
C ALA A 66 -14.61 -7.49 4.37
N PHE A 67 -13.39 -7.03 4.61
CA PHE A 67 -12.18 -7.84 4.78
C PHE A 67 -11.74 -7.99 6.25
N ASP A 68 -12.68 -7.93 7.20
CA ASP A 68 -12.46 -8.17 8.63
C ASP A 68 -11.30 -7.32 9.20
N ASN A 69 -11.27 -6.01 8.84
CA ASN A 69 -10.22 -5.06 9.16
C ASN A 69 -8.81 -5.51 8.72
N PHE A 70 -8.73 -6.21 7.62
CA PHE A 70 -7.49 -6.75 7.05
C PHE A 70 -6.68 -7.61 8.04
N ASP A 71 -7.40 -8.40 8.82
CA ASP A 71 -6.83 -9.47 9.62
C ASP A 71 -6.37 -10.60 8.69
N SER A 72 -5.07 -10.75 8.49
CA SER A 72 -4.50 -11.69 7.52
C SER A 72 -4.85 -13.16 7.83
N GLU A 73 -4.98 -13.52 9.12
CA GLU A 73 -5.40 -14.87 9.52
C GLU A 73 -6.84 -15.14 9.09
N LYS A 74 -7.76 -14.18 9.36
CA LYS A 74 -9.16 -14.31 8.94
C LYS A 74 -9.30 -14.32 7.42
N VAL A 75 -8.60 -13.42 6.73
CA VAL A 75 -8.65 -13.35 5.25
C VAL A 75 -8.15 -14.65 4.63
N SER A 76 -7.08 -15.24 5.16
CA SER A 76 -6.54 -16.53 4.69
C SER A 76 -7.54 -17.69 4.83
N ALA A 77 -8.43 -17.61 5.81
CA ALA A 77 -9.42 -18.64 6.14
C ALA A 77 -10.80 -18.43 5.45
N TYR A 78 -10.92 -17.49 4.51
CA TYR A 78 -12.20 -17.23 3.85
C TYR A 78 -12.72 -18.45 3.09
N THR A 79 -13.98 -18.79 3.34
CA THR A 79 -14.73 -19.83 2.62
C THR A 79 -15.29 -19.31 1.31
N GLU A 80 -15.76 -20.21 0.44
CA GLU A 80 -16.42 -19.81 -0.81
C GLU A 80 -17.67 -18.94 -0.58
N ASP A 81 -18.42 -19.19 0.49
CA ASP A 81 -19.59 -18.36 0.87
C ASP A 81 -19.16 -16.93 1.18
N LYS A 82 -18.04 -16.74 1.91
CA LYS A 82 -17.50 -15.40 2.18
C LYS A 82 -17.01 -14.74 0.89
N LEU A 83 -16.35 -15.47 -0.01
CA LEU A 83 -15.92 -14.95 -1.30
C LEU A 83 -17.10 -14.52 -2.18
N GLU A 84 -18.21 -15.27 -2.16
CA GLU A 84 -19.42 -14.91 -2.91
C GLU A 84 -20.10 -13.68 -2.30
N ALA A 85 -20.13 -13.56 -0.96
CA ALA A 85 -20.59 -12.35 -0.29
C ALA A 85 -19.75 -11.12 -0.69
N LEU A 86 -18.43 -11.24 -0.80
CA LEU A 86 -17.55 -10.17 -1.29
C LEU A 86 -17.81 -9.81 -2.75
N ARG A 87 -18.04 -10.80 -3.62
CA ARG A 87 -18.37 -10.59 -5.05
C ARG A 87 -19.70 -9.87 -5.26
N SER A 88 -20.62 -10.05 -4.31
CA SER A 88 -21.95 -9.44 -4.33
C SER A 88 -22.02 -8.09 -3.64
N ASN A 89 -20.99 -7.69 -2.87
CA ASN A 89 -20.96 -6.44 -2.12
C ASN A 89 -20.72 -5.21 -3.05
N PRO A 90 -21.72 -4.31 -3.23
CA PRO A 90 -21.58 -3.14 -4.12
C PRO A 90 -20.62 -2.06 -3.58
N ASP A 91 -20.32 -2.10 -2.29
CA ASP A 91 -19.52 -1.07 -1.63
C ASP A 91 -18.02 -1.24 -1.85
N ILE A 92 -17.56 -2.42 -2.32
CA ILE A 92 -16.18 -2.70 -2.67
C ILE A 92 -15.98 -2.85 -4.18
N ILE A 93 -14.74 -3.03 -4.62
CA ILE A 93 -14.41 -3.38 -6.01
C ILE A 93 -14.63 -4.88 -6.20
N ARG A 94 -15.68 -5.24 -6.98
CA ARG A 94 -16.15 -6.62 -7.17
C ARG A 94 -15.40 -7.38 -8.26
N ASN A 95 -14.07 -7.38 -8.21
CA ASN A 95 -13.27 -8.15 -9.15
C ASN A 95 -12.98 -9.55 -8.58
N ARG A 96 -13.57 -10.59 -9.20
CA ARG A 96 -13.45 -11.98 -8.75
C ARG A 96 -12.00 -12.43 -8.55
N LEU A 97 -11.11 -12.10 -9.50
CA LEU A 97 -9.72 -12.53 -9.45
C LEU A 97 -8.96 -11.83 -8.33
N LYS A 98 -9.23 -10.55 -8.08
CA LYS A 98 -8.60 -9.78 -7.00
C LYS A 98 -9.09 -10.22 -5.62
N ILE A 99 -10.39 -10.53 -5.48
CA ILE A 99 -10.95 -11.09 -4.25
C ILE A 99 -10.30 -12.44 -3.94
N GLN A 100 -10.20 -13.33 -4.92
CA GLN A 100 -9.51 -14.62 -4.74
C GLN A 100 -8.02 -14.42 -4.42
N ALA A 101 -7.37 -13.47 -5.09
CA ALA A 101 -5.97 -13.16 -4.85
C ALA A 101 -5.71 -12.64 -3.44
N ALA A 102 -6.64 -11.90 -2.82
CA ALA A 102 -6.49 -11.45 -1.45
C ALA A 102 -6.28 -12.61 -0.46
N VAL A 103 -7.00 -13.71 -0.65
CA VAL A 103 -6.83 -14.94 0.18
C VAL A 103 -5.46 -15.57 -0.07
N THR A 104 -5.06 -15.71 -1.34
CA THR A 104 -3.73 -16.25 -1.69
C THR A 104 -2.61 -15.37 -1.12
N ASN A 105 -2.78 -14.06 -1.20
CA ASN A 105 -1.81 -13.10 -0.68
C ASN A 105 -1.74 -13.14 0.85
N ALA A 106 -2.88 -13.35 1.53
CA ALA A 106 -2.90 -13.53 2.98
C ALA A 106 -2.11 -14.78 3.42
N TRP A 107 -2.25 -15.89 2.73
CA TRP A 107 -1.44 -17.09 2.98
C TRP A 107 0.05 -16.80 2.82
N ALA A 108 0.47 -16.21 1.72
CA ALA A 108 1.87 -15.87 1.50
C ALA A 108 2.40 -14.85 2.52
N PHE A 109 1.54 -13.90 2.95
CA PHE A 109 1.86 -12.93 3.99
C PHE A 109 2.16 -13.62 5.33
N LEU A 110 1.32 -14.57 5.75
CA LEU A 110 1.52 -15.34 6.97
C LEU A 110 2.79 -16.24 6.92
N GLU A 111 3.09 -16.82 5.77
CA GLU A 111 4.34 -17.59 5.59
C GLU A 111 5.58 -16.68 5.69
N ILE A 112 5.52 -15.46 5.16
CA ILE A 112 6.59 -14.46 5.31
C ILE A 112 6.76 -14.08 6.79
N GLN A 113 5.67 -13.85 7.53
CA GLN A 113 5.74 -13.57 8.97
C GLN A 113 6.41 -14.69 9.75
N LYS A 114 6.13 -15.95 9.41
CA LYS A 114 6.81 -17.12 10.05
C LYS A 114 8.30 -17.16 9.76
N GLU A 115 8.71 -16.80 8.55
CA GLU A 115 10.11 -16.84 8.12
C GLU A 115 10.93 -15.67 8.69
N TYR A 116 10.39 -14.46 8.72
CA TYR A 116 11.10 -13.22 9.09
C TYR A 116 10.79 -12.70 10.49
N GLY A 117 9.78 -13.25 11.17
CA GLY A 117 9.27 -12.77 12.45
C GLY A 117 8.09 -11.80 12.28
N SER A 118 8.13 -10.90 11.30
CA SER A 118 7.03 -10.02 10.90
C SER A 118 7.09 -9.72 9.39
N PHE A 119 5.99 -9.23 8.83
CA PHE A 119 6.04 -8.71 7.47
C PHE A 119 6.77 -7.37 7.41
N SER A 120 6.75 -6.60 8.50
CA SER A 120 7.59 -5.41 8.66
C SER A 120 9.07 -5.76 8.51
N ASP A 121 9.57 -6.76 9.22
CA ASP A 121 10.97 -7.18 9.09
C ASP A 121 11.30 -7.61 7.65
N TYR A 122 10.40 -8.32 6.98
CA TYR A 122 10.57 -8.70 5.58
C TYR A 122 10.64 -7.50 4.65
N ILE A 123 9.75 -6.52 4.76
CA ILE A 123 9.71 -5.41 3.80
C ILE A 123 10.87 -4.42 4.02
N TRP A 124 11.22 -4.18 5.26
CA TRP A 124 12.28 -3.25 5.63
C TRP A 124 13.70 -3.82 5.46
N HIS A 125 13.91 -5.15 5.46
CA HIS A 125 15.26 -5.69 5.24
C HIS A 125 15.81 -5.38 3.84
N TRP A 126 14.96 -5.16 2.84
CA TRP A 126 15.37 -4.82 1.49
C TRP A 126 16.09 -3.48 1.37
N THR A 127 15.99 -2.63 2.39
CA THR A 127 16.62 -1.32 2.47
C THR A 127 17.48 -1.15 3.72
N ASP A 128 17.84 -2.24 4.41
CA ASP A 128 18.54 -2.22 5.70
C ASP A 128 17.85 -1.33 6.74
N GLY A 129 16.50 -1.32 6.73
CA GLY A 129 15.67 -0.51 7.61
C GLY A 129 15.63 0.98 7.26
N LYS A 130 16.16 1.39 6.12
CA LYS A 130 16.27 2.80 5.73
C LYS A 130 15.21 3.20 4.72
N VAL A 131 14.78 4.45 4.81
CA VAL A 131 13.93 5.07 3.78
C VAL A 131 14.79 5.44 2.57
N VAL A 132 14.35 5.08 1.37
CA VAL A 132 15.01 5.40 0.11
C VAL A 132 14.27 6.53 -0.59
N CYS A 133 14.94 7.64 -0.89
CA CYS A 133 14.32 8.78 -1.57
C CYS A 133 14.50 8.67 -3.09
N GLU A 134 13.38 8.52 -3.82
CA GLU A 134 13.33 8.57 -5.27
C GLU A 134 12.00 9.12 -5.77
N THR A 135 12.03 9.94 -6.81
CA THR A 135 10.84 10.61 -7.36
C THR A 135 10.74 10.42 -8.87
N GLY A 136 9.55 10.65 -9.42
CA GLY A 136 9.34 10.67 -10.88
C GLY A 136 9.41 9.30 -11.56
N ARG A 137 9.28 8.20 -10.80
CA ARG A 137 9.31 6.83 -11.32
C ARG A 137 8.01 6.09 -11.00
N THR A 138 7.80 4.99 -11.70
CA THR A 138 6.69 4.04 -11.49
C THR A 138 7.20 2.61 -11.20
N SER A 139 8.53 2.43 -11.19
CA SER A 139 9.23 1.20 -10.83
C SER A 139 10.70 1.50 -10.54
N SER A 140 11.37 0.63 -9.81
CA SER A 140 12.81 0.67 -9.53
C SER A 140 13.35 -0.75 -9.39
N GLU A 141 14.67 -0.91 -9.34
CA GLU A 141 15.30 -2.21 -9.07
C GLU A 141 14.80 -2.83 -7.76
N LEU A 142 14.58 -2.00 -6.73
CA LEU A 142 14.01 -2.44 -5.46
C LEU A 142 12.61 -3.05 -5.65
N SER A 143 11.71 -2.33 -6.34
CA SER A 143 10.37 -2.84 -6.61
C SER A 143 10.36 -4.08 -7.51
N ASP A 144 11.32 -4.19 -8.43
CA ASP A 144 11.48 -5.37 -9.29
C ASP A 144 11.89 -6.60 -8.48
N CYS A 145 12.87 -6.46 -7.57
CA CYS A 145 13.36 -7.53 -6.70
C CYS A 145 12.23 -8.01 -5.76
N ILE A 146 11.56 -7.10 -5.07
CA ILE A 146 10.46 -7.43 -4.15
C ILE A 146 9.29 -8.06 -4.91
N SER A 147 8.89 -7.50 -6.05
CA SER A 147 7.85 -8.06 -6.91
C SER A 147 8.16 -9.51 -7.33
N LYS A 148 9.42 -9.77 -7.70
CA LYS A 148 9.87 -11.11 -8.10
C LYS A 148 9.81 -12.09 -6.94
N ASP A 149 10.25 -11.70 -5.74
CA ASP A 149 10.20 -12.54 -4.55
C ASP A 149 8.75 -12.83 -4.12
N LEU A 150 7.90 -11.80 -4.03
CA LEU A 150 6.49 -11.97 -3.68
C LEU A 150 5.75 -12.90 -4.67
N LYS A 151 6.02 -12.78 -5.98
CA LYS A 151 5.48 -13.69 -6.99
C LYS A 151 5.96 -15.13 -6.79
N LYS A 152 7.24 -15.32 -6.49
CA LYS A 152 7.81 -16.63 -6.18
C LYS A 152 7.15 -17.29 -4.96
N ARG A 153 6.75 -16.47 -3.97
CA ARG A 153 5.99 -16.90 -2.78
C ARG A 153 4.49 -17.12 -3.08
N GLY A 154 4.05 -16.93 -4.31
CA GLY A 154 2.69 -17.21 -4.76
C GLY A 154 1.73 -16.02 -4.75
N MET A 155 2.16 -14.82 -4.33
CA MET A 155 1.31 -13.63 -4.36
C MET A 155 0.89 -13.25 -5.77
N LYS A 156 -0.31 -12.67 -5.89
CA LYS A 156 -0.93 -12.24 -7.14
C LYS A 156 -1.15 -10.71 -7.13
N PHE A 157 -1.19 -10.12 -8.30
CA PHE A 157 -1.34 -8.67 -8.51
C PHE A 157 -0.23 -7.83 -7.84
N VAL A 158 0.95 -8.42 -7.66
CA VAL A 158 2.14 -7.79 -7.08
C VAL A 158 3.19 -7.48 -8.15
N GLY A 159 2.75 -6.91 -9.28
CA GLY A 159 3.65 -6.41 -10.34
C GLY A 159 4.53 -5.27 -9.83
N THR A 160 5.67 -5.01 -10.50
CA THR A 160 6.63 -3.99 -10.03
C THR A 160 6.00 -2.62 -9.82
N THR A 161 5.11 -2.16 -10.71
CA THR A 161 4.40 -0.89 -10.55
C THR A 161 3.50 -0.86 -9.30
N VAL A 162 2.82 -1.97 -9.00
CA VAL A 162 1.99 -2.10 -7.79
C VAL A 162 2.87 -2.10 -6.54
N ILE A 163 3.98 -2.82 -6.58
CA ILE A 163 4.93 -2.86 -5.46
C ILE A 163 5.60 -1.50 -5.28
N TYR A 164 5.96 -0.80 -6.35
CA TYR A 164 6.50 0.55 -6.26
C TYR A 164 5.54 1.51 -5.56
N ALA A 165 4.26 1.53 -5.97
CA ALA A 165 3.23 2.33 -5.31
C ALA A 165 3.01 1.91 -3.85
N TYR A 166 3.02 0.62 -3.56
CA TYR A 166 2.97 0.08 -2.21
C TYR A 166 4.12 0.58 -1.33
N LEU A 167 5.37 0.53 -1.83
CA LEU A 167 6.55 1.01 -1.09
C LEU A 167 6.47 2.50 -0.79
N GLN A 168 5.94 3.31 -1.72
CA GLN A 168 5.64 4.72 -1.48
C GLN A 168 4.56 4.90 -0.41
N ALA A 169 3.48 4.14 -0.51
CA ALA A 169 2.34 4.24 0.41
C ALA A 169 2.69 3.90 1.86
N VAL A 170 3.64 2.96 2.07
CA VAL A 170 4.09 2.53 3.40
C VAL A 170 5.40 3.16 3.86
N GLY A 171 5.91 4.15 3.12
CA GLY A 171 7.05 4.97 3.52
C GLY A 171 8.42 4.29 3.42
N VAL A 172 8.53 3.14 2.75
CA VAL A 172 9.85 2.59 2.38
C VAL A 172 10.50 3.46 1.32
N LEU A 173 9.68 4.01 0.40
CA LEU A 173 10.10 5.02 -0.57
C LEU A 173 9.55 6.40 -0.19
N CYS A 174 10.45 7.37 -0.03
CA CYS A 174 10.13 8.78 0.07
C CYS A 174 10.04 9.37 -1.34
N SER A 175 8.83 9.80 -1.76
CA SER A 175 8.58 10.19 -3.15
C SER A 175 7.77 11.48 -3.30
N HIS A 176 7.69 12.32 -2.28
CA HIS A 176 7.02 13.61 -2.42
C HIS A 176 7.70 14.47 -3.49
N GLU A 177 6.88 15.07 -4.36
CA GLU A 177 7.36 15.90 -5.46
C GLU A 177 8.10 17.12 -4.95
N GLN A 178 9.14 17.54 -5.69
CA GLN A 178 9.86 18.77 -5.40
C GLN A 178 8.90 19.95 -5.29
N GLY A 179 8.92 20.64 -4.15
CA GLY A 179 8.02 21.75 -3.84
C GLY A 179 6.77 21.34 -3.05
N CYS A 180 6.50 20.06 -2.86
CA CYS A 180 5.51 19.61 -1.87
C CYS A 180 5.95 20.03 -0.46
N PHE A 181 5.00 20.47 0.37
CA PHE A 181 5.32 20.95 1.71
C PHE A 181 5.89 19.85 2.63
N LEU A 182 5.72 18.58 2.26
CA LEU A 182 6.28 17.41 2.97
C LEU A 182 7.67 16.99 2.44
N ALA A 183 8.06 17.36 1.23
CA ALA A 183 9.32 16.92 0.61
C ALA A 183 10.59 17.24 1.42
N ASN A 184 10.58 18.37 2.16
CA ASN A 184 11.74 18.78 2.97
C ASN A 184 11.73 18.19 4.39
N GLN A 185 10.56 17.86 4.92
CA GLN A 185 10.43 17.29 6.27
C GLN A 185 10.97 15.86 6.32
N GLU A 186 10.79 15.10 5.24
CA GLU A 186 11.27 13.73 5.11
C GLU A 186 12.81 13.68 5.02
N ALA A 187 13.42 14.56 4.23
CA ALA A 187 14.88 14.59 4.06
C ALA A 187 15.64 14.95 5.36
N GLU A 188 15.08 15.81 6.20
CA GLU A 188 15.66 16.19 7.49
C GLU A 188 15.41 15.14 8.57
N HIS A 189 14.23 14.53 8.58
CA HIS A 189 13.84 13.56 9.61
C HIS A 189 14.59 12.22 9.48
N TYR A 190 14.83 11.76 8.24
CA TYR A 190 15.50 10.48 8.01
C TYR A 190 17.03 10.56 8.04
N ASN A 191 17.61 11.73 7.78
CA ASN A 191 19.06 11.95 7.94
C ASN A 191 19.51 12.13 9.39
N SER A 192 18.61 12.30 10.35
CA SER A 192 18.95 12.46 11.77
C SER A 192 19.13 11.13 12.52
N TYR A 193 18.87 9.99 11.88
CA TYR A 193 19.02 8.64 12.45
C TYR A 193 20.13 7.81 11.78
N SER A 194 21.01 8.46 10.96
CA SER A 194 22.15 7.79 10.31
C SER A 194 23.42 7.93 11.12
#